data_ab458ed5eb3afb89568a88d2692e05a7
#
_entry.id   ab458ed5eb3afb89568a88d2692e05a7
#
_cell.length_a   1.000
_cell.length_b   1.000
_cell.length_c   1.000
_cell.angle_alpha   90.00
_cell.angle_beta   90.00
_cell.angle_gamma   90.00
#
_symmetry.space_group_name_H-M   'P 1'
#
loop_
_entity.id
_entity.type
_entity.pdbx_description
1 polymer ?
#
loop_
_entity_poly.entity_id
_entity_poly.type
_entity_poly.pdbx_seq_one_letter_code
_entity_poly.pdbx_strand_id
1 'polypeptide(L)'
;EMSRGLGDVYKRQEYDFSQVDLDALLDGYDWLHLSGITPALAPNCRGLIIDMLKVAKKKGLTVSFDGNFRSTLWTWEEARDFCTECLPYVDVLLGIEPYHLWKDENDHSKGDWKDGVPLQPSYEQQDEIFQRFIERYPNLKCIARHVRYAHSGSENSLKAFMWYEGHTFESKLYTFNILDRVGGGDAFASGLIYAMLHNYKAMDMINFAVASSAIKHTIHGDANITDDVSTIRNLMNMNYDIKR
;
A
#
# COMPACT_ATOMS: atom_id res chain seq x y z
N GLU A 1 -27.55 16.10 8.65
CA GLU A 1 -27.03 14.84 8.06
C GLU A 1 -25.72 14.50 8.73
N MET A 2 -25.73 13.53 9.64
CA MET A 2 -24.48 12.95 10.12
C MET A 2 -23.78 12.29 8.94
N SER A 3 -22.49 12.61 8.74
CA SER A 3 -21.72 12.02 7.67
C SER A 3 -21.79 10.49 7.77
N ARG A 4 -22.09 9.82 6.67
CA ARG A 4 -22.23 8.35 6.61
C ARG A 4 -20.99 7.63 7.17
N GLY A 5 -19.81 8.26 7.10
CA GLY A 5 -18.55 7.71 7.59
C GLY A 5 -18.47 7.46 9.10
N LEU A 6 -19.07 8.30 9.93
CA LEU A 6 -19.06 8.10 11.39
C LEU A 6 -19.94 6.92 11.82
N GLY A 7 -21.09 6.72 11.18
CA GLY A 7 -21.97 5.58 11.46
C GLY A 7 -21.30 4.24 11.17
N ASP A 8 -20.48 4.15 10.12
CA ASP A 8 -19.77 2.93 9.75
C ASP A 8 -18.66 2.58 10.75
N VAL A 9 -17.97 3.58 11.30
CA VAL A 9 -16.92 3.37 12.32
C VAL A 9 -17.52 2.79 13.59
N TYR A 10 -18.62 3.35 14.10
CA TYR A 10 -19.29 2.85 15.31
C TYR A 10 -19.83 1.44 15.12
N LYS A 11 -20.46 1.15 14.00
CA LYS A 11 -20.97 -0.19 13.69
C LYS A 11 -19.87 -1.24 13.64
N ARG A 12 -18.68 -0.90 13.12
CA ARG A 12 -17.53 -1.83 13.11
C ARG A 12 -17.01 -2.14 14.50
N GLN A 13 -17.02 -1.17 15.42
CA GLN A 13 -16.58 -1.37 16.82
C GLN A 13 -17.50 -2.28 17.62
N GLU A 14 -18.79 -2.34 17.26
CA GLU A 14 -19.82 -3.12 17.93
C GLU A 14 -20.06 -4.50 17.29
N TYR A 15 -19.51 -4.75 16.11
CA TYR A 15 -19.74 -5.99 15.38
C TYR A 15 -19.06 -7.18 16.04
N ASP A 16 -19.80 -8.27 16.24
CA ASP A 16 -19.27 -9.54 16.74
C ASP A 16 -18.70 -10.37 15.57
N PHE A 17 -17.39 -10.37 15.44
CA PHE A 17 -16.68 -11.09 14.39
C PHE A 17 -16.56 -12.59 14.65
N SER A 18 -16.96 -13.10 15.83
CA SER A 18 -16.87 -14.53 16.17
C SER A 18 -17.77 -15.42 15.30
N GLN A 19 -18.78 -14.81 14.65
CA GLN A 19 -19.74 -15.51 13.79
C GLN A 19 -19.29 -15.58 12.33
N VAL A 20 -18.15 -15.03 11.98
CA VAL A 20 -17.68 -15.01 10.59
C VAL A 20 -17.06 -16.36 10.22
N ASP A 21 -17.67 -17.06 9.28
CA ASP A 21 -17.08 -18.26 8.67
C ASP A 21 -16.02 -17.86 7.64
N LEU A 22 -14.76 -17.83 8.07
CA LEU A 22 -13.62 -17.41 7.24
C LEU A 22 -13.33 -18.40 6.10
N ASP A 23 -13.61 -19.67 6.29
CA ASP A 23 -13.43 -20.67 5.24
C ASP A 23 -14.41 -20.44 4.09
N ALA A 24 -15.67 -20.17 4.40
CA ALA A 24 -16.68 -19.81 3.41
C ALA A 24 -16.44 -18.43 2.79
N LEU A 25 -16.03 -17.44 3.60
CA LEU A 25 -15.76 -16.07 3.13
C LEU A 25 -14.64 -16.01 2.09
N LEU A 26 -13.60 -16.83 2.27
CA LEU A 26 -12.40 -16.83 1.42
C LEU A 26 -12.44 -17.95 0.35
N ASP A 27 -13.56 -18.64 0.20
CA ASP A 27 -13.69 -19.70 -0.79
C ASP A 27 -13.85 -19.14 -2.22
N GLY A 28 -13.13 -19.75 -3.17
CA GLY A 28 -13.18 -19.32 -4.57
C GLY A 28 -12.40 -18.06 -4.90
N TYR A 29 -11.61 -17.51 -3.97
CA TYR A 29 -10.73 -16.38 -4.22
C TYR A 29 -9.27 -16.81 -4.34
N ASP A 30 -8.49 -16.05 -5.14
CA ASP A 30 -7.06 -16.26 -5.34
C ASP A 30 -6.20 -15.22 -4.63
N TRP A 31 -6.82 -14.10 -4.21
CA TRP A 31 -6.11 -12.95 -3.63
C TRP A 31 -6.90 -12.32 -2.49
N LEU A 32 -6.22 -12.05 -1.39
CA LEU A 32 -6.73 -11.27 -0.26
C LEU A 32 -5.91 -9.99 -0.11
N HIS A 33 -6.58 -8.83 -0.13
CA HIS A 33 -5.95 -7.53 0.19
C HIS A 33 -6.49 -6.97 1.50
N LEU A 34 -5.60 -6.57 2.40
CA LEU A 34 -5.93 -5.97 3.69
C LEU A 34 -5.17 -4.66 3.92
N SER A 35 -5.75 -3.79 4.74
CA SER A 35 -5.16 -2.50 5.11
C SER A 35 -5.06 -2.34 6.63
N GLY A 36 -3.94 -1.80 7.10
CA GLY A 36 -3.68 -1.45 8.49
C GLY A 36 -4.61 -0.37 9.07
N ILE A 37 -5.37 0.33 8.23
CA ILE A 37 -6.41 1.26 8.70
C ILE A 37 -7.54 0.52 9.44
N THR A 38 -7.93 -0.66 8.98
CA THR A 38 -9.03 -1.43 9.59
C THR A 38 -8.76 -1.79 11.05
N PRO A 39 -7.63 -2.40 11.42
CA PRO A 39 -7.30 -2.71 12.82
C PRO A 39 -7.01 -1.47 13.67
N ALA A 40 -6.66 -0.34 13.04
CA ALA A 40 -6.50 0.94 13.73
C ALA A 40 -7.85 1.54 14.15
N LEU A 41 -8.85 1.49 13.27
CA LEU A 41 -10.21 2.00 13.51
C LEU A 41 -11.04 1.06 14.40
N ALA A 42 -10.82 -0.25 14.30
CA ALA A 42 -11.59 -1.25 15.01
C ALA A 42 -10.65 -2.30 15.65
N PRO A 43 -10.11 -2.03 16.84
CA PRO A 43 -9.19 -2.94 17.53
C PRO A 43 -9.74 -4.35 17.76
N ASN A 44 -11.06 -4.50 17.88
CA ASN A 44 -11.74 -5.80 17.99
C ASN A 44 -11.61 -6.65 16.70
N CYS A 45 -11.25 -6.05 15.56
CA CYS A 45 -10.98 -6.78 14.31
C CYS A 45 -9.58 -7.39 14.27
N ARG A 46 -8.67 -7.04 15.17
CA ARG A 46 -7.26 -7.48 15.08
C ARG A 46 -7.12 -9.00 15.06
N GLY A 47 -7.81 -9.68 15.95
CA GLY A 47 -7.83 -11.16 15.97
C GLY A 47 -8.39 -11.75 14.69
N LEU A 48 -9.52 -11.22 14.20
CA LEU A 48 -10.11 -11.65 12.93
C LEU A 48 -9.15 -11.51 11.76
N ILE A 49 -8.42 -10.39 11.66
CA ILE A 49 -7.46 -10.16 10.58
C ILE A 49 -6.36 -11.21 10.59
N ILE A 50 -5.80 -11.52 11.77
CA ILE A 50 -4.79 -12.57 11.90
C ILE A 50 -5.34 -13.93 11.50
N ASP A 51 -6.56 -14.25 11.90
CA ASP A 51 -7.20 -15.51 11.52
C ASP A 51 -7.54 -15.58 10.02
N MET A 52 -7.99 -14.46 9.41
CA MET A 52 -8.13 -14.35 7.95
C MET A 52 -6.83 -14.61 7.22
N LEU A 53 -5.72 -14.03 7.70
CA LEU A 53 -4.39 -14.23 7.13
C LEU A 53 -3.99 -15.72 7.17
N LYS A 54 -4.19 -16.38 8.32
CA LYS A 54 -3.92 -17.82 8.48
C LYS A 54 -4.76 -18.68 7.52
N VAL A 55 -6.06 -18.39 7.44
CA VAL A 55 -6.98 -19.12 6.53
C VAL A 55 -6.60 -18.87 5.07
N ALA A 56 -6.30 -17.62 4.68
CA ALA A 56 -5.85 -17.28 3.34
C ALA A 56 -4.59 -18.09 2.95
N LYS A 57 -3.60 -18.15 3.84
CA LYS A 57 -2.38 -18.94 3.58
C LYS A 57 -2.67 -20.44 3.49
N LYS A 58 -3.54 -20.98 4.35
CA LYS A 58 -3.97 -22.39 4.28
C LYS A 58 -4.66 -22.72 2.97
N LYS A 59 -5.46 -21.81 2.43
CA LYS A 59 -6.14 -21.94 1.12
C LYS A 59 -5.22 -21.63 -0.08
N GLY A 60 -4.00 -21.16 0.14
CA GLY A 60 -3.05 -20.83 -0.94
C GLY A 60 -3.28 -19.49 -1.62
N LEU A 61 -4.06 -18.60 -1.02
CA LEU A 61 -4.28 -17.26 -1.54
C LEU A 61 -2.98 -16.45 -1.53
N THR A 62 -2.82 -15.58 -2.51
CA THR A 62 -1.85 -14.48 -2.44
C THR A 62 -2.38 -13.41 -1.48
N VAL A 63 -1.55 -12.99 -0.54
CA VAL A 63 -1.92 -11.97 0.44
C VAL A 63 -1.15 -10.69 0.20
N SER A 64 -1.86 -9.58 0.00
CA SER A 64 -1.27 -8.24 0.00
C SER A 64 -1.72 -7.45 1.24
N PHE A 65 -0.80 -6.69 1.82
CA PHE A 65 -1.05 -5.89 3.00
C PHE A 65 -0.47 -4.48 2.83
N ASP A 66 -1.32 -3.47 2.99
CA ASP A 66 -0.90 -2.07 3.07
C ASP A 66 -0.84 -1.67 4.56
N GLY A 67 0.36 -1.36 5.05
CA GLY A 67 0.56 -0.90 6.43
C GLY A 67 -0.26 0.34 6.76
N ASN A 68 -0.43 1.23 5.79
CA ASN A 68 -1.33 2.40 5.78
C ASN A 68 -1.34 3.16 7.11
N PHE A 69 -0.14 3.38 7.68
CA PHE A 69 0.03 3.98 8.99
C PHE A 69 -0.58 5.37 9.08
N ARG A 70 -1.33 5.61 10.14
CA ARG A 70 -1.94 6.90 10.47
C ARG A 70 -1.71 7.22 11.94
N SER A 71 -0.79 8.14 12.22
CA SER A 71 -0.46 8.57 13.60
C SER A 71 -1.64 9.19 14.37
N THR A 72 -2.73 9.51 13.69
CA THR A 72 -3.97 10.01 14.30
C THR A 72 -4.89 8.89 14.81
N LEU A 73 -4.64 7.62 14.42
CA LEU A 73 -5.50 6.48 14.77
C LEU A 73 -4.88 5.58 15.85
N TRP A 74 -3.58 5.42 15.83
CA TRP A 74 -2.82 4.58 16.77
C TRP A 74 -1.37 5.04 16.90
N THR A 75 -0.71 4.58 17.95
CA THR A 75 0.70 4.90 18.15
C THR A 75 1.57 4.13 17.15
N TRP A 76 2.81 4.60 16.98
CA TRP A 76 3.78 3.91 16.14
C TRP A 76 4.05 2.47 16.61
N GLU A 77 4.19 2.30 17.92
CA GLU A 77 4.44 1.02 18.56
C GLU A 77 3.29 0.04 18.33
N GLU A 78 2.05 0.47 18.58
CA GLU A 78 0.86 -0.35 18.33
C GLU A 78 0.75 -0.77 16.86
N ALA A 79 0.97 0.16 15.95
CA ALA A 79 0.94 -0.10 14.51
C ALA A 79 2.05 -1.08 14.10
N ARG A 80 3.28 -0.85 14.57
CA ARG A 80 4.43 -1.70 14.29
C ARG A 80 4.20 -3.13 14.78
N ASP A 81 3.78 -3.27 16.04
CA ASP A 81 3.62 -4.57 16.66
C ASP A 81 2.56 -5.39 15.93
N PHE A 82 1.40 -4.81 15.65
CA PHE A 82 0.34 -5.48 14.91
C PHE A 82 0.74 -5.77 13.45
N CYS A 83 1.28 -4.80 12.73
CA CYS A 83 1.69 -5.01 11.35
C CYS A 83 2.82 -6.04 11.23
N THR A 84 3.75 -6.07 12.21
CA THR A 84 4.81 -7.09 12.26
C THR A 84 4.24 -8.49 12.48
N GLU A 85 3.18 -8.64 13.28
CA GLU A 85 2.48 -9.92 13.45
C GLU A 85 1.84 -10.42 12.14
N CYS A 86 1.42 -9.51 11.26
CA CYS A 86 0.85 -9.86 9.96
C CYS A 86 1.89 -10.35 8.95
N LEU A 87 3.14 -9.84 8.98
CA LEU A 87 4.15 -10.05 7.93
C LEU A 87 4.46 -11.50 7.58
N PRO A 88 4.49 -12.49 8.51
CA PRO A 88 4.71 -13.89 8.15
C PRO A 88 3.68 -14.48 7.18
N TYR A 89 2.54 -13.83 7.03
CA TYR A 89 1.44 -14.28 6.17
C TYR A 89 1.33 -13.47 4.87
N VAL A 90 2.15 -12.43 4.69
CA VAL A 90 2.06 -11.48 3.57
C VAL A 90 2.99 -11.90 2.44
N ASP A 91 2.48 -11.90 1.20
CA ASP A 91 3.27 -12.09 -0.02
C ASP A 91 3.67 -10.75 -0.66
N VAL A 92 2.79 -9.74 -0.60
CA VAL A 92 2.97 -8.43 -1.21
C VAL A 92 2.79 -7.34 -0.16
N LEU A 93 3.88 -6.67 0.20
CA LEU A 93 3.88 -5.59 1.18
C LEU A 93 3.80 -4.23 0.48
N LEU A 94 2.83 -3.41 0.88
CA LEU A 94 2.65 -2.04 0.41
C LEU A 94 2.97 -1.05 1.53
N GLY A 95 3.95 -0.19 1.28
CA GLY A 95 4.53 0.65 2.33
C GLY A 95 5.52 -0.09 3.22
N ILE A 96 6.41 0.65 3.84
CA ILE A 96 7.44 0.12 4.74
C ILE A 96 7.30 0.68 6.16
N GLU A 97 6.43 1.62 6.36
CA GLU A 97 6.01 2.11 7.66
C GLU A 97 4.90 1.19 8.22
N PRO A 98 4.87 0.87 9.49
CA PRO A 98 5.67 1.35 10.61
C PRO A 98 6.79 0.39 11.06
N TYR A 99 7.33 -0.46 10.21
CA TYR A 99 8.12 -1.64 10.60
C TYR A 99 9.52 -1.38 11.16
N HIS A 100 10.08 -0.19 11.05
CA HIS A 100 11.40 0.17 11.58
C HIS A 100 12.56 -0.81 11.25
N LEU A 101 12.67 -1.27 10.03
CA LEU A 101 13.79 -2.12 9.60
C LEU A 101 14.99 -1.31 9.09
N TRP A 102 15.08 -0.04 9.48
CA TRP A 102 16.23 0.79 9.20
C TRP A 102 17.37 0.59 10.22
N LYS A 103 18.56 0.96 9.84
CA LYS A 103 19.89 0.68 10.38
C LYS A 103 20.03 0.37 11.86
N ASP A 104 19.43 1.15 12.71
CA ASP A 104 19.55 1.03 14.16
C ASP A 104 18.28 1.60 14.77
N GLU A 105 17.70 0.89 15.69
CA GLU A 105 16.50 1.34 16.43
C GLU A 105 16.75 2.67 17.17
N ASN A 106 18.03 3.06 17.34
CA ASN A 106 18.45 4.29 18.00
C ASN A 106 18.97 5.38 17.07
N ASP A 107 19.07 5.15 15.75
CA ASP A 107 19.55 6.17 14.82
C ASP A 107 18.42 7.07 14.32
N HIS A 108 17.90 7.87 15.23
CA HIS A 108 16.97 8.96 14.91
C HIS A 108 17.67 10.18 14.29
N SER A 109 18.92 10.05 13.93
CA SER A 109 19.83 11.17 13.88
C SER A 109 19.99 11.82 12.55
N LYS A 110 19.20 11.69 11.53
CA LYS A 110 19.57 12.55 10.38
C LYS A 110 18.49 12.78 9.33
N GLY A 111 18.24 14.04 9.18
CA GLY A 111 17.76 14.62 7.95
C GLY A 111 16.26 14.45 7.74
N ASP A 112 15.88 14.44 6.49
CA ASP A 112 14.51 14.33 5.99
C ASP A 112 13.90 12.91 6.20
N TRP A 113 14.08 12.38 7.40
CA TRP A 113 13.56 11.08 7.83
C TRP A 113 12.31 11.31 8.67
N LYS A 114 11.25 10.65 8.30
CA LYS A 114 10.06 10.56 9.12
C LYS A 114 9.93 9.14 9.62
N ASP A 115 9.87 9.01 10.96
CA ASP A 115 9.59 7.72 11.58
C ASP A 115 10.58 6.61 11.17
N GLY A 116 11.86 6.93 11.05
CA GLY A 116 12.92 5.98 10.70
C GLY A 116 13.00 5.61 9.22
N VAL A 117 12.29 6.33 8.35
CA VAL A 117 12.28 6.07 6.91
C VAL A 117 12.63 7.35 6.14
N PRO A 118 13.55 7.33 5.17
CA PRO A 118 13.86 8.51 4.37
C PRO A 118 12.63 8.95 3.58
N LEU A 119 12.30 10.25 3.66
CA LEU A 119 11.18 10.82 2.91
C LEU A 119 11.42 10.75 1.39
N GLN A 120 12.67 10.95 1.00
CA GLN A 120 13.11 10.94 -0.41
C GLN A 120 14.36 10.06 -0.53
N PRO A 121 14.22 8.72 -0.53
CA PRO A 121 15.36 7.82 -0.58
C PRO A 121 16.05 7.88 -1.93
N SER A 122 17.38 7.67 -1.93
CA SER A 122 18.08 7.24 -3.12
C SER A 122 17.69 5.79 -3.47
N TYR A 123 18.05 5.36 -4.68
CA TYR A 123 17.85 3.97 -5.10
C TYR A 123 18.56 3.00 -4.13
N GLU A 124 19.81 3.30 -3.78
CA GLU A 124 20.65 2.45 -2.90
C GLU A 124 20.06 2.37 -1.49
N GLN A 125 19.58 3.48 -0.95
CA GLN A 125 18.93 3.50 0.36
C GLN A 125 17.65 2.66 0.37
N GLN A 126 16.88 2.75 -0.72
CA GLN A 126 15.63 1.99 -0.81
C GLN A 126 15.90 0.50 -1.02
N ASP A 127 16.89 0.15 -1.83
CA ASP A 127 17.31 -1.24 -2.01
C ASP A 127 17.81 -1.84 -0.69
N GLU A 128 18.68 -1.16 0.04
CA GLU A 128 19.15 -1.60 1.36
C GLU A 128 17.99 -1.86 2.34
N ILE A 129 16.97 -1.01 2.34
CA ILE A 129 15.76 -1.23 3.16
C ILE A 129 15.04 -2.50 2.73
N PHE A 130 14.81 -2.68 1.45
CA PHE A 130 14.10 -3.86 0.94
C PHE A 130 14.86 -5.16 1.24
N GLN A 131 16.19 -5.18 1.08
CA GLN A 131 17.01 -6.34 1.42
C GLN A 131 16.82 -6.76 2.89
N ARG A 132 16.75 -5.82 3.83
CA ARG A 132 16.47 -6.11 5.25
C ARG A 132 15.10 -6.73 5.48
N PHE A 133 14.08 -6.28 4.74
CA PHE A 133 12.77 -6.89 4.80
C PHE A 133 12.81 -8.34 4.31
N ILE A 134 13.49 -8.60 3.20
CA ILE A 134 13.58 -9.94 2.63
C ILE A 134 14.41 -10.88 3.51
N GLU A 135 15.52 -10.40 4.09
CA GLU A 135 16.31 -11.19 5.05
C GLU A 135 15.46 -11.61 6.26
N ARG A 136 14.64 -10.70 6.78
CA ARG A 136 13.80 -10.98 7.96
C ARG A 136 12.51 -11.72 7.63
N TYR A 137 11.93 -11.47 6.45
CA TYR A 137 10.66 -12.03 6.01
C TYR A 137 10.79 -12.64 4.60
N PRO A 138 11.42 -13.82 4.48
CA PRO A 138 11.68 -14.45 3.18
C PRO A 138 10.42 -14.95 2.46
N ASN A 139 9.26 -14.89 3.10
CA ASN A 139 7.97 -15.16 2.48
C ASN A 139 7.49 -14.04 1.56
N LEU A 140 8.02 -12.81 1.70
CA LEU A 140 7.67 -11.70 0.85
C LEU A 140 8.14 -11.94 -0.60
N LYS A 141 7.23 -11.76 -1.54
CA LYS A 141 7.49 -11.87 -2.99
C LYS A 141 7.61 -10.51 -3.66
N CYS A 142 6.96 -9.50 -3.06
CA CYS A 142 6.99 -8.13 -3.54
C CYS A 142 6.91 -7.16 -2.37
N ILE A 143 7.70 -6.10 -2.43
CA ILE A 143 7.60 -4.94 -1.54
C ILE A 143 7.52 -3.71 -2.43
N ALA A 144 6.53 -2.85 -2.24
CA ALA A 144 6.40 -1.63 -3.02
C ALA A 144 6.13 -0.42 -2.12
N ARG A 145 6.75 0.69 -2.45
CA ARG A 145 6.59 1.97 -1.75
C ARG A 145 6.55 3.10 -2.75
N HIS A 146 5.54 3.96 -2.67
CA HIS A 146 5.54 5.21 -3.42
C HIS A 146 6.09 6.37 -2.56
N VAL A 147 6.72 7.32 -3.22
CA VAL A 147 7.33 8.51 -2.62
C VAL A 147 6.74 9.74 -3.28
N ARG A 148 6.32 10.68 -2.45
CA ARG A 148 5.73 11.95 -2.91
C ARG A 148 6.70 13.11 -2.70
N TYR A 149 6.83 13.91 -3.73
CA TYR A 149 7.57 15.18 -3.73
C TYR A 149 6.57 16.32 -3.85
N ALA A 150 6.42 17.12 -2.81
CA ALA A 150 5.55 18.29 -2.83
C ALA A 150 6.35 19.52 -3.34
N HIS A 151 5.96 20.05 -4.50
CA HIS A 151 6.56 21.26 -5.07
C HIS A 151 5.82 22.51 -4.62
N SER A 152 4.48 22.40 -4.48
CA SER A 152 3.62 23.45 -3.98
C SER A 152 2.38 22.87 -3.30
N GLY A 153 1.43 23.71 -2.89
CA GLY A 153 0.14 23.26 -2.37
C GLY A 153 -0.68 22.44 -3.36
N SER A 154 -0.49 22.66 -4.66
CA SER A 154 -1.25 22.03 -5.73
C SER A 154 -0.41 21.16 -6.68
N GLU A 155 0.91 21.34 -6.74
CA GLU A 155 1.78 20.57 -7.64
C GLU A 155 2.62 19.57 -6.87
N ASN A 156 2.51 18.31 -7.22
CA ASN A 156 3.30 17.21 -6.65
C ASN A 156 3.87 16.31 -7.73
N SER A 157 4.93 15.59 -7.36
CA SER A 157 5.40 14.45 -8.14
C SER A 157 5.32 13.17 -7.33
N LEU A 158 5.10 12.05 -8.01
CA LEU A 158 5.15 10.71 -7.45
C LEU A 158 6.14 9.85 -8.21
N LYS A 159 6.92 9.07 -7.48
CA LYS A 159 7.61 7.89 -7.99
C LYS A 159 7.46 6.75 -6.98
N ALA A 160 7.83 5.54 -7.36
CA ALA A 160 7.83 4.41 -6.47
C ALA A 160 9.05 3.53 -6.65
N PHE A 161 9.32 2.74 -5.63
CA PHE A 161 10.29 1.66 -5.65
C PHE A 161 9.55 0.35 -5.39
N MET A 162 10.03 -0.72 -6.01
CA MET A 162 9.50 -2.06 -5.84
C MET A 162 10.64 -3.06 -5.82
N TRP A 163 10.67 -3.91 -4.82
CA TRP A 163 11.45 -5.14 -4.86
C TRP A 163 10.57 -6.28 -5.36
N TYR A 164 11.06 -6.99 -6.35
CA TYR A 164 10.36 -8.12 -6.96
C TYR A 164 11.36 -9.08 -7.60
N GLU A 165 11.22 -10.40 -7.35
CA GLU A 165 12.08 -11.44 -7.92
C GLU A 165 13.58 -11.18 -7.76
N GLY A 166 14.01 -10.71 -6.59
CA GLY A 166 15.42 -10.51 -6.27
C GLY A 166 16.00 -9.16 -6.74
N HIS A 167 15.20 -8.28 -7.34
CA HIS A 167 15.66 -7.01 -7.89
C HIS A 167 14.82 -5.85 -7.39
N THR A 168 15.47 -4.70 -7.20
CA THR A 168 14.79 -3.43 -6.92
C THR A 168 14.56 -2.67 -8.22
N PHE A 169 13.37 -2.14 -8.38
CA PHE A 169 12.92 -1.34 -9.51
C PHE A 169 12.53 0.05 -9.04
N GLU A 170 12.86 1.06 -9.82
CA GLU A 170 12.44 2.45 -9.62
C GLU A 170 11.55 2.88 -10.78
N SER A 171 10.38 3.43 -10.48
CA SER A 171 9.45 3.91 -11.50
C SER A 171 9.89 5.22 -12.14
N LYS A 172 9.22 5.61 -13.20
CA LYS A 172 9.22 6.99 -13.71
C LYS A 172 8.69 7.94 -12.64
N LEU A 173 9.09 9.21 -12.76
CA LEU A 173 8.53 10.31 -11.97
C LEU A 173 7.36 10.94 -12.72
N TYR A 174 6.20 11.04 -12.06
CA TYR A 174 4.99 11.67 -12.61
C TYR A 174 4.70 12.96 -11.86
N THR A 175 4.65 14.09 -12.57
CA THR A 175 4.30 15.39 -12.01
C THR A 175 2.89 15.77 -12.44
N PHE A 176 2.07 16.23 -11.50
CA PHE A 176 0.67 16.55 -11.72
C PHE A 176 0.16 17.59 -10.73
N ASN A 177 -0.96 18.24 -11.10
CA ASN A 177 -1.70 19.11 -10.19
C ASN A 177 -2.73 18.29 -9.41
N ILE A 178 -2.77 18.49 -8.09
CA ILE A 178 -3.67 17.78 -7.20
C ILE A 178 -5.02 18.50 -7.16
N LEU A 179 -6.09 17.73 -7.38
CA LEU A 179 -7.46 18.11 -7.06
C LEU A 179 -7.87 17.49 -5.71
N ASP A 180 -7.54 16.22 -5.48
CA ASP A 180 -7.85 15.52 -4.24
C ASP A 180 -6.77 14.48 -3.92
N ARG A 181 -6.40 14.40 -2.63
CA ARG A 181 -5.35 13.48 -2.15
C ARG A 181 -5.88 12.14 -1.64
N VAL A 182 -7.19 12.10 -1.34
CA VAL A 182 -7.82 10.90 -0.75
C VAL A 182 -7.83 9.77 -1.77
N GLY A 183 -7.52 8.54 -1.34
CA GLY A 183 -7.50 7.35 -2.21
C GLY A 183 -6.27 7.20 -3.12
N GLY A 184 -5.28 8.12 -3.06
CA GLY A 184 -4.06 8.00 -3.87
C GLY A 184 -3.24 6.75 -3.53
N GLY A 185 -3.14 6.38 -2.23
CA GLY A 185 -2.51 5.13 -1.78
C GLY A 185 -3.26 3.90 -2.26
N ASP A 186 -4.59 3.91 -2.11
CA ASP A 186 -5.45 2.81 -2.54
C ASP A 186 -5.40 2.61 -4.06
N ALA A 187 -5.31 3.70 -4.84
CA ALA A 187 -5.11 3.65 -6.28
C ALA A 187 -3.73 3.07 -6.67
N PHE A 188 -2.68 3.35 -5.89
CA PHE A 188 -1.38 2.72 -6.07
C PHE A 188 -1.46 1.21 -5.79
N ALA A 189 -2.07 0.84 -4.67
CA ALA A 189 -2.24 -0.57 -4.27
C ALA A 189 -3.04 -1.35 -5.31
N SER A 190 -4.20 -0.83 -5.72
CA SER A 190 -5.06 -1.46 -6.73
C SER A 190 -4.37 -1.56 -8.09
N GLY A 191 -3.62 -0.53 -8.49
CA GLY A 191 -2.84 -0.54 -9.73
C GLY A 191 -1.76 -1.63 -9.72
N LEU A 192 -1.03 -1.79 -8.61
CA LEU A 192 -0.02 -2.83 -8.48
C LEU A 192 -0.64 -4.23 -8.50
N ILE A 193 -1.70 -4.46 -7.73
CA ILE A 193 -2.42 -5.74 -7.69
C ILE A 193 -2.96 -6.10 -9.09
N TYR A 194 -3.57 -5.12 -9.77
CA TYR A 194 -4.05 -5.31 -11.15
C TYR A 194 -2.93 -5.74 -12.09
N ALA A 195 -1.79 -5.04 -12.06
CA ALA A 195 -0.66 -5.35 -12.92
C ALA A 195 -0.05 -6.73 -12.65
N MET A 196 0.00 -7.13 -11.36
CA MET A 196 0.45 -8.48 -10.97
C MET A 196 -0.52 -9.56 -11.45
N LEU A 197 -1.82 -9.39 -11.27
CA LEU A 197 -2.86 -10.32 -11.73
C LEU A 197 -2.85 -10.48 -13.26
N HIS A 198 -2.42 -9.44 -14.00
CA HIS A 198 -2.32 -9.46 -15.46
C HIS A 198 -0.92 -9.79 -15.98
N ASN A 199 -0.02 -10.26 -15.10
CA ASN A 199 1.34 -10.69 -15.44
C ASN A 199 2.14 -9.63 -16.22
N TYR A 200 2.06 -8.36 -15.80
CA TYR A 200 2.90 -7.32 -16.37
C TYR A 200 4.37 -7.59 -16.05
N LYS A 201 5.29 -7.08 -16.84
CA LYS A 201 6.72 -7.08 -16.49
C LYS A 201 6.95 -6.16 -15.28
N ALA A 202 7.93 -6.47 -14.45
CA ALA A 202 8.20 -5.78 -13.19
C ALA A 202 8.24 -4.24 -13.33
N MET A 203 8.97 -3.74 -14.34
CA MET A 203 9.03 -2.29 -14.60
C MET A 203 7.67 -1.70 -14.98
N ASP A 204 6.85 -2.46 -15.71
CA ASP A 204 5.51 -2.01 -16.10
C ASP A 204 4.54 -2.08 -14.91
N MET A 205 4.69 -3.07 -14.00
CA MET A 205 3.90 -3.16 -12.76
C MET A 205 4.04 -1.88 -11.94
N ILE A 206 5.28 -1.46 -11.65
CA ILE A 206 5.52 -0.30 -10.80
C ILE A 206 5.14 1.01 -11.48
N ASN A 207 5.38 1.15 -12.78
CA ASN A 207 4.96 2.33 -13.54
C ASN A 207 3.44 2.44 -13.64
N PHE A 208 2.74 1.32 -13.82
CA PHE A 208 1.27 1.29 -13.85
C PHE A 208 0.68 1.68 -12.50
N ALA A 209 1.24 1.16 -11.40
CA ALA A 209 0.81 1.50 -10.04
C ALA A 209 0.95 3.00 -9.74
N VAL A 210 2.10 3.60 -10.09
CA VAL A 210 2.32 5.04 -9.89
C VAL A 210 1.43 5.87 -10.79
N ALA A 211 1.25 5.48 -12.06
CA ALA A 211 0.37 6.18 -12.99
C ALA A 211 -1.10 6.15 -12.50
N SER A 212 -1.57 5.01 -11.98
CA SER A 212 -2.91 4.90 -11.36
C SER A 212 -3.06 5.87 -10.19
N SER A 213 -2.07 5.93 -9.30
CA SER A 213 -2.05 6.88 -8.18
C SER A 213 -2.03 8.34 -8.66
N ALA A 214 -1.20 8.67 -9.65
CA ALA A 214 -1.10 10.03 -10.20
C ALA A 214 -2.44 10.50 -10.78
N ILE A 215 -3.12 9.65 -11.56
CA ILE A 215 -4.44 9.95 -12.11
C ILE A 215 -5.45 10.17 -10.99
N LYS A 216 -5.46 9.32 -9.95
CA LYS A 216 -6.37 9.49 -8.81
C LYS A 216 -6.28 10.87 -8.17
N HIS A 217 -5.08 11.43 -8.06
CA HIS A 217 -4.90 12.77 -7.49
C HIS A 217 -5.53 13.90 -8.35
N THR A 218 -5.86 13.63 -9.60
CA THR A 218 -6.56 14.56 -10.52
C THR A 218 -8.07 14.35 -10.56
N ILE A 219 -8.62 13.51 -9.69
CA ILE A 219 -10.05 13.16 -9.61
C ILE A 219 -10.57 13.51 -8.23
N HIS A 220 -11.74 14.14 -8.14
CA HIS A 220 -12.40 14.42 -6.87
C HIS A 220 -12.92 13.13 -6.20
N GLY A 221 -12.91 13.12 -4.87
CA GLY A 221 -13.38 12.00 -4.06
C GLY A 221 -12.29 10.96 -3.81
N ASP A 222 -12.65 9.84 -3.23
CA ASP A 222 -11.75 8.78 -2.77
C ASP A 222 -11.56 7.64 -3.80
N ALA A 223 -12.49 7.50 -4.74
CA ALA A 223 -12.44 6.46 -5.75
C ALA A 223 -11.67 6.89 -7.02
N ASN A 224 -10.93 5.96 -7.60
CA ASN A 224 -10.35 6.14 -8.93
C ASN A 224 -11.37 5.76 -9.99
N ILE A 225 -12.11 6.74 -10.49
CA ILE A 225 -13.19 6.58 -11.47
C ILE A 225 -12.68 6.73 -12.91
N THR A 226 -11.49 6.25 -13.22
CA THR A 226 -11.02 6.20 -14.61
C THR A 226 -11.86 5.22 -15.43
N ASP A 227 -12.35 5.68 -16.57
CA ASP A 227 -13.25 4.90 -17.44
C ASP A 227 -12.61 3.63 -17.99
N ASP A 228 -11.28 3.64 -18.18
CA ASP A 228 -10.55 2.56 -18.83
C ASP A 228 -9.10 2.48 -18.35
N VAL A 229 -8.60 1.26 -18.27
CA VAL A 229 -7.19 0.94 -18.05
C VAL A 229 -6.27 1.58 -19.09
N SER A 230 -6.77 1.88 -20.28
CA SER A 230 -6.01 2.57 -21.34
C SER A 230 -5.53 3.96 -20.90
N THR A 231 -6.32 4.67 -20.08
CA THR A 231 -5.94 5.98 -19.53
C THR A 231 -4.69 5.86 -18.66
N ILE A 232 -4.64 4.86 -17.80
CA ILE A 232 -3.47 4.58 -16.95
C ILE A 232 -2.26 4.18 -17.82
N ARG A 233 -2.46 3.31 -18.82
CA ARG A 233 -1.40 2.89 -19.76
C ARG A 233 -0.87 4.05 -20.57
N ASN A 234 -1.71 4.97 -21.00
CA ASN A 234 -1.29 6.17 -21.73
C ASN A 234 -0.39 7.04 -20.88
N LEU A 235 -0.77 7.32 -19.63
CA LEU A 235 0.08 8.05 -18.69
C LEU A 235 1.38 7.29 -18.39
N MET A 236 1.29 5.97 -18.14
CA MET A 236 2.46 5.12 -17.91
C MET A 236 3.49 5.23 -19.05
N ASN A 237 3.02 5.29 -20.28
CA ASN A 237 3.85 5.41 -21.48
C ASN A 237 4.19 6.88 -21.83
N MET A 238 3.75 7.85 -21.03
CA MET A 238 3.88 9.29 -21.28
C MET A 238 3.31 9.70 -22.65
N ASN A 239 2.25 9.03 -23.06
CA ASN A 239 1.52 9.35 -24.27
C ASN A 239 0.35 10.28 -23.91
N TYR A 240 0.54 11.58 -24.19
CA TYR A 240 -0.43 12.63 -23.86
C TYR A 240 -1.32 13.00 -25.07
N ASP A 241 -1.15 12.33 -26.20
CA ASP A 241 -1.94 12.60 -27.42
C ASP A 241 -3.36 12.06 -27.27
N ILE A 242 -4.33 12.94 -27.39
CA ILE A 242 -5.74 12.56 -27.46
C ILE A 242 -6.01 12.01 -28.86
N LYS A 243 -6.17 10.70 -28.96
CA LYS A 243 -6.69 10.09 -30.19
C LYS A 243 -8.18 10.45 -30.30
N ARG A 244 -8.50 11.27 -31.31
CA ARG A 244 -9.87 11.63 -31.68
C ARG A 244 -10.45 10.57 -32.62
#